data_4ca637767721abdb2e5136ce5b5c04c0
#
_entry.id   4ca637767721abdb2e5136ce5b5c04c0
#
_cell.length_a   1.000
_cell.length_b   1.000
_cell.length_c   1.000
_cell.angle_alpha   90.00
_cell.angle_beta   90.00
_cell.angle_gamma   90.00
#
_symmetry.space_group_name_H-M   'P 1'
#
loop_
_entity.id
_entity.type
_entity.pdbx_description
1 polymer ?
#
loop_
_entity_poly.entity_id
_entity_poly.type
_entity_poly.pdbx_seq_one_letter_code
_entity_poly.pdbx_strand_id
1 'polypeptide(L)'
;VHYSDYEITHLRHFGTVASDPHMAASVVRLLQSGCFTDLFQTVRRHFLGVHGIGLKAVAQEGAGFHWRDPEPGGLNSQSWWDEAVHSPDPQVRESSRTRVLQYNEDDVRATHAVRAWLRKEYGRR
;
A
#
# COMPACT_ATOMS: atom_id res chain seq x y z
N VAL A 1 -6.91 -7.01 -2.89
CA VAL A 1 -5.47 -7.27 -3.24
C VAL A 1 -4.59 -6.36 -2.41
N HIS A 2 -3.38 -6.79 -2.17
CA HIS A 2 -2.32 -6.05 -1.49
C HIS A 2 -0.97 -6.34 -2.15
N TYR A 3 0.06 -5.63 -1.74
CA TYR A 3 1.40 -5.83 -2.24
C TYR A 3 2.36 -6.08 -1.08
N SER A 4 2.88 -7.31 -0.95
CA SER A 4 3.63 -7.79 0.21
C SER A 4 2.75 -7.98 1.45
N ASP A 5 3.33 -8.17 2.61
CA ASP A 5 2.67 -8.57 3.86
C ASP A 5 2.35 -7.40 4.82
N TYR A 6 2.63 -6.16 4.39
CA TYR A 6 2.50 -4.97 5.24
C TYR A 6 1.07 -4.83 5.80
N GLU A 7 0.05 -4.80 4.94
CA GLU A 7 -1.35 -4.64 5.34
C GLU A 7 -1.83 -5.79 6.22
N ILE A 8 -1.42 -7.01 5.89
CA ILE A 8 -1.79 -8.21 6.65
C ILE A 8 -1.16 -8.20 8.05
N THR A 9 0.09 -7.76 8.14
CA THR A 9 0.81 -7.63 9.43
C THR A 9 0.12 -6.61 10.33
N HIS A 10 -0.25 -5.45 9.78
CA HIS A 10 -0.95 -4.41 10.54
C HIS A 10 -2.37 -4.85 10.95
N LEU A 11 -3.11 -5.53 10.08
CA LEU A 11 -4.42 -6.09 10.43
C LEU A 11 -4.32 -7.13 11.56
N ARG A 12 -3.32 -8.01 11.51
CA ARG A 12 -3.07 -8.98 12.59
C ARG A 12 -2.78 -8.27 13.91
N HIS A 13 -1.86 -7.31 13.88
CA HIS A 13 -1.52 -6.53 15.07
C HIS A 13 -2.77 -5.82 15.62
N PHE A 14 -3.53 -5.15 14.77
CA PHE A 14 -4.78 -4.50 15.17
C PHE A 14 -5.75 -5.46 15.83
N GLY A 15 -5.91 -6.67 15.29
CA GLY A 15 -6.75 -7.71 15.89
C GLY A 15 -6.29 -8.17 17.28
N THR A 16 -4.98 -8.07 17.58
CA THR A 16 -4.44 -8.43 18.89
C THR A 16 -4.57 -7.33 19.93
N VAL A 17 -4.55 -6.06 19.52
CA VAL A 17 -4.61 -4.91 20.45
C VAL A 17 -6.01 -4.30 20.56
N ALA A 18 -6.96 -4.73 19.75
CA ALA A 18 -8.34 -4.25 19.80
C ALA A 18 -8.98 -4.61 21.15
N SER A 19 -9.43 -3.63 21.88
CA SER A 19 -10.11 -3.80 23.17
C SER A 19 -11.54 -4.37 23.03
N ASP A 20 -12.14 -4.25 21.84
CA ASP A 20 -13.45 -4.80 21.52
C ASP A 20 -13.31 -6.23 20.96
N PRO A 21 -13.83 -7.26 21.67
CA PRO A 21 -13.77 -8.65 21.21
C PRO A 21 -14.48 -8.90 19.87
N HIS A 22 -15.54 -8.14 19.56
CA HIS A 22 -16.24 -8.24 18.28
C HIS A 22 -15.38 -7.74 17.11
N MET A 23 -14.62 -6.67 17.35
CA MET A 23 -13.67 -6.15 16.38
C MET A 23 -12.52 -7.16 16.15
N ALA A 24 -11.92 -7.68 17.20
CA ALA A 24 -10.88 -8.70 17.12
C ALA A 24 -11.35 -9.94 16.32
N ALA A 25 -12.55 -10.46 16.63
CA ALA A 25 -13.13 -11.59 15.92
C ALA A 25 -13.42 -11.26 14.45
N SER A 26 -13.81 -10.03 14.13
CA SER A 26 -14.06 -9.58 12.75
C SER A 26 -12.78 -9.54 11.93
N VAL A 27 -11.66 -9.08 12.51
CA VAL A 27 -10.34 -9.12 11.87
C VAL A 27 -9.91 -10.55 11.58
N VAL A 28 -10.07 -11.48 12.53
CA VAL A 28 -9.74 -12.89 12.33
C VAL A 28 -10.55 -13.47 11.17
N ARG A 29 -11.89 -13.27 11.15
CA ARG A 29 -12.74 -13.73 10.05
C ARG A 29 -12.31 -13.15 8.70
N LEU A 30 -11.98 -11.85 8.67
CA LEU A 30 -11.51 -11.19 7.45
C LEU A 30 -10.21 -11.82 6.94
N LEU A 31 -9.24 -12.05 7.81
CA LEU A 31 -7.96 -12.68 7.44
C LEU A 31 -8.11 -14.12 6.94
N GLN A 32 -9.10 -14.86 7.47
CA GLN A 32 -9.40 -16.24 7.08
C GLN A 32 -10.31 -16.34 5.85
N SER A 33 -10.90 -15.25 5.39
CA SER A 33 -11.90 -15.25 4.30
C SER A 33 -11.38 -15.64 2.93
N GLY A 34 -10.04 -15.70 2.74
CA GLY A 34 -9.42 -15.93 1.43
C GLY A 34 -9.55 -14.76 0.44
N CYS A 35 -10.07 -13.61 0.87
CA CYS A 35 -10.25 -12.44 0.01
C CYS A 35 -8.94 -11.68 -0.28
N PHE A 36 -7.87 -11.99 0.43
CA PHE A 36 -6.56 -11.37 0.25
C PHE A 36 -5.76 -12.07 -0.85
N THR A 37 -5.22 -11.27 -1.76
CA THR A 37 -4.33 -11.73 -2.83
C THR A 37 -3.08 -10.86 -2.79
N ASP A 38 -1.93 -11.48 -2.54
CA ASP A 38 -0.64 -10.82 -2.54
C ASP A 38 -0.04 -10.79 -3.96
N LEU A 39 -0.04 -9.62 -4.57
CA LEU A 39 0.52 -9.43 -5.90
C LEU A 39 2.05 -9.57 -5.92
N PHE A 40 2.73 -9.26 -4.82
CA PHE A 40 4.19 -9.41 -4.70
C PHE A 40 4.62 -10.85 -4.94
N GLN A 41 3.86 -11.84 -4.46
CA GLN A 41 4.19 -13.26 -4.69
C GLN A 41 4.11 -13.63 -6.18
N THR A 42 3.16 -13.05 -6.91
CA THR A 42 3.08 -13.26 -8.37
C THR A 42 4.26 -12.59 -9.08
N VAL A 43 4.54 -11.33 -8.74
CA VAL A 43 5.67 -10.59 -9.30
C VAL A 43 6.98 -11.32 -9.03
N ARG A 44 7.24 -11.69 -7.79
CA ARG A 44 8.48 -12.41 -7.39
C ARG A 44 8.73 -13.71 -8.16
N ARG A 45 7.67 -14.40 -8.57
CA ARG A 45 7.79 -15.68 -9.32
C ARG A 45 8.05 -15.48 -10.81
N HIS A 46 7.64 -14.35 -11.37
CA HIS A 46 7.56 -14.18 -12.82
C HIS A 46 8.38 -13.02 -13.37
N PHE A 47 8.91 -12.14 -12.51
CA PHE A 47 9.62 -10.94 -12.94
C PHE A 47 11.01 -10.84 -12.34
N LEU A 48 11.94 -10.36 -13.16
CA LEU A 48 13.25 -9.88 -12.77
C LEU A 48 13.26 -8.37 -13.02
N GLY A 49 13.11 -7.58 -11.96
CA GLY A 49 13.17 -6.14 -12.07
C GLY A 49 14.60 -5.61 -12.00
N VAL A 50 15.03 -4.82 -12.96
CA VAL A 50 16.35 -4.17 -12.96
C VAL A 50 16.53 -3.26 -11.73
N HIS A 51 15.45 -2.58 -11.33
CA HIS A 51 15.40 -1.70 -10.16
C HIS A 51 14.69 -2.35 -8.96
N GLY A 52 14.63 -3.69 -8.95
CA GLY A 52 13.93 -4.45 -7.92
C GLY A 52 12.47 -4.74 -8.24
N ILE A 53 11.79 -5.39 -7.30
CA ILE A 53 10.39 -5.84 -7.43
C ILE A 53 9.47 -5.21 -6.38
N GLY A 54 9.86 -4.08 -5.81
CA GLY A 54 8.99 -3.29 -4.93
C GLY A 54 7.81 -2.67 -5.71
N LEU A 55 6.74 -2.31 -5.02
CA LEU A 55 5.53 -1.76 -5.65
C LEU A 55 5.84 -0.61 -6.62
N LYS A 56 6.73 0.32 -6.23
CA LYS A 56 7.07 1.48 -7.07
C LYS A 56 7.72 1.08 -8.38
N ALA A 57 8.76 0.25 -8.32
CA ALA A 57 9.45 -0.20 -9.52
C ALA A 57 8.48 -0.93 -10.47
N VAL A 58 7.69 -1.87 -9.95
CA VAL A 58 6.75 -2.65 -10.75
C VAL A 58 5.59 -1.82 -11.29
N ALA A 59 5.07 -0.89 -10.50
CA ALA A 59 4.00 -0.01 -10.95
C ALA A 59 4.46 0.96 -12.04
N GLN A 60 5.66 1.54 -11.90
CA GLN A 60 6.21 2.46 -12.88
C GLN A 60 6.66 1.75 -14.16
N GLU A 61 7.48 0.72 -14.04
CA GLU A 61 8.10 0.05 -15.18
C GLU A 61 7.15 -0.93 -15.89
N GLY A 62 6.30 -1.63 -15.12
CA GLY A 62 5.37 -2.61 -15.65
C GLY A 62 4.01 -2.02 -16.00
N ALA A 63 3.36 -1.35 -15.05
CA ALA A 63 2.00 -0.85 -15.20
C ALA A 63 1.91 0.61 -15.72
N GLY A 64 3.02 1.33 -15.86
CA GLY A 64 3.07 2.72 -16.31
C GLY A 64 2.39 3.70 -15.35
N PHE A 65 2.32 3.35 -14.06
CA PHE A 65 1.71 4.19 -13.04
C PHE A 65 2.74 5.13 -12.42
N HIS A 66 2.37 6.41 -12.23
CA HIS A 66 3.21 7.41 -11.58
C HIS A 66 2.47 8.05 -10.42
N TRP A 67 3.19 8.21 -9.30
CA TRP A 67 2.70 8.95 -8.13
C TRP A 67 2.58 10.44 -8.44
N ARG A 68 1.59 11.11 -7.87
CA ARG A 68 1.42 12.57 -7.98
C ARG A 68 2.54 13.32 -7.25
N ASP A 69 3.02 12.77 -6.13
CA ASP A 69 4.15 13.34 -5.40
C ASP A 69 5.45 13.11 -6.17
N PRO A 70 6.30 14.13 -6.34
CA PRO A 70 7.58 13.99 -7.05
C PRO A 70 8.59 13.13 -6.28
N GLU A 71 8.42 13.00 -4.97
CA GLU A 71 9.30 12.24 -4.08
C GLU A 71 8.53 11.18 -3.28
N PRO A 72 7.84 10.24 -3.95
CA PRO A 72 7.03 9.26 -3.25
C PRO A 72 7.94 8.29 -2.46
N GLY A 73 7.80 8.24 -1.14
CA GLY A 73 8.64 7.40 -0.28
C GLY A 73 8.03 7.12 1.08
N GLY A 74 8.23 5.89 1.58
CA GLY A 74 7.74 5.52 2.92
C GLY A 74 8.35 6.39 4.03
N LEU A 75 9.64 6.72 3.93
CA LEU A 75 10.29 7.64 4.88
C LEU A 75 9.72 9.06 4.77
N ASN A 76 9.50 9.54 3.56
CA ASN A 76 8.92 10.86 3.33
C ASN A 76 7.49 10.92 3.89
N SER A 77 6.69 9.86 3.69
CA SER A 77 5.33 9.82 4.23
C SER A 77 5.28 9.83 5.76
N GLN A 78 6.28 9.25 6.42
CA GLN A 78 6.43 9.35 7.88
C GLN A 78 6.73 10.79 8.33
N SER A 79 7.63 11.49 7.63
CA SER A 79 7.92 12.91 7.91
C SER A 79 6.69 13.78 7.70
N TRP A 80 5.94 13.60 6.62
CA TRP A 80 4.70 14.36 6.38
C TRP A 80 3.63 14.04 7.42
N TRP A 81 3.54 12.79 7.89
CA TRP A 81 2.64 12.43 8.97
C TRP A 81 3.02 13.13 10.27
N ASP A 82 4.31 13.16 10.62
CA ASP A 82 4.82 13.84 11.80
C ASP A 82 4.51 15.34 11.75
N GLU A 83 4.76 15.99 10.63
CA GLU A 83 4.38 17.39 10.41
C GLU A 83 2.86 17.60 10.53
N ALA A 84 2.06 16.71 9.96
CA ALA A 84 0.60 16.80 10.00
C ALA A 84 0.05 16.70 11.43
N VAL A 85 0.74 16.01 12.32
CA VAL A 85 0.31 15.82 13.73
C VAL A 85 0.93 16.86 14.66
N HIS A 86 2.21 17.17 14.51
CA HIS A 86 2.98 17.89 15.52
C HIS A 86 3.42 19.30 15.11
N SER A 87 3.33 19.70 13.84
CA SER A 87 3.73 21.05 13.43
C SER A 87 2.96 22.12 14.21
N PRO A 88 3.61 23.15 14.71
CA PRO A 88 2.93 24.30 15.33
C PRO A 88 2.14 25.13 14.31
N ASP A 89 2.53 25.10 13.02
CA ASP A 89 1.88 25.85 11.96
C ASP A 89 0.67 25.09 11.39
N PRO A 90 -0.55 25.65 11.49
CA PRO A 90 -1.76 25.04 10.96
C PRO A 90 -1.72 24.78 9.44
N GLN A 91 -1.04 25.65 8.67
CA GLN A 91 -0.94 25.51 7.22
C GLN A 91 -0.03 24.32 6.87
N VAL A 92 1.07 24.15 7.59
CA VAL A 92 1.96 22.99 7.44
C VAL A 92 1.21 21.71 7.79
N ARG A 93 0.46 21.68 8.91
CA ARG A 93 -0.34 20.50 9.29
C ARG A 93 -1.31 20.09 8.19
N GLU A 94 -2.06 21.04 7.63
CA GLU A 94 -3.07 20.72 6.61
C GLU A 94 -2.43 20.29 5.27
N SER A 95 -1.36 20.97 4.85
CA SER A 95 -0.64 20.59 3.62
C SER A 95 -0.01 19.20 3.74
N SER A 96 0.65 18.90 4.85
CA SER A 96 1.28 17.60 5.08
C SER A 96 0.24 16.49 5.24
N ARG A 97 -0.90 16.76 5.89
CA ARG A 97 -2.03 15.82 5.94
C ARG A 97 -2.56 15.48 4.55
N THR A 98 -2.78 16.49 3.72
CA THR A 98 -3.23 16.30 2.33
C THR A 98 -2.23 15.47 1.56
N ARG A 99 -0.93 15.73 1.69
CA ARG A 99 0.15 15.01 1.03
C ARG A 99 0.17 13.53 1.42
N VAL A 100 0.07 13.21 2.72
CA VAL A 100 -0.02 11.82 3.22
C VAL A 100 -1.23 11.09 2.64
N LEU A 101 -2.40 11.73 2.65
CA LEU A 101 -3.62 11.11 2.13
C LEU A 101 -3.53 10.85 0.63
N GLN A 102 -2.97 11.77 -0.14
CA GLN A 102 -2.75 11.60 -1.57
C GLN A 102 -1.73 10.48 -1.86
N TYR A 103 -0.66 10.41 -1.07
CA TYR A 103 0.33 9.34 -1.20
C TYR A 103 -0.29 7.96 -0.94
N ASN A 104 -1.07 7.81 0.13
CA ASN A 104 -1.77 6.56 0.44
C ASN A 104 -2.78 6.17 -0.65
N GLU A 105 -3.50 7.15 -1.19
CA GLU A 105 -4.40 6.91 -2.33
C GLU A 105 -3.63 6.41 -3.56
N ASP A 106 -2.47 7.00 -3.85
CA ASP A 106 -1.63 6.60 -4.97
C ASP A 106 -1.06 5.18 -4.79
N ASP A 107 -0.68 4.79 -3.57
CA ASP A 107 -0.24 3.41 -3.27
C ASP A 107 -1.36 2.38 -3.54
N VAL A 108 -2.60 2.71 -3.18
CA VAL A 108 -3.77 1.87 -3.51
C VAL A 108 -4.00 1.80 -5.02
N ARG A 109 -3.93 2.94 -5.71
CA ARG A 109 -4.08 3.02 -7.17
C ARG A 109 -2.97 2.28 -7.90
N ALA A 110 -1.72 2.39 -7.42
CA ALA A 110 -0.57 1.65 -7.95
C ALA A 110 -0.79 0.14 -7.85
N THR A 111 -1.24 -0.34 -6.69
CA THR A 111 -1.57 -1.75 -6.47
C THR A 111 -2.65 -2.23 -7.44
N HIS A 112 -3.69 -1.41 -7.66
CA HIS A 112 -4.74 -1.72 -8.65
C HIS A 112 -4.20 -1.74 -10.08
N ALA A 113 -3.33 -0.81 -10.45
CA ALA A 113 -2.70 -0.75 -11.77
C ALA A 113 -1.83 -1.98 -12.04
N VAL A 114 -1.01 -2.39 -11.06
CA VAL A 114 -0.21 -3.63 -11.14
C VAL A 114 -1.11 -4.86 -11.31
N ARG A 115 -2.22 -4.96 -10.57
CA ARG A 115 -3.19 -6.05 -10.76
C ARG A 115 -3.77 -6.09 -12.17
N ALA A 116 -4.17 -4.93 -12.71
CA ALA A 116 -4.73 -4.85 -14.05
C ALA A 116 -3.71 -5.24 -15.12
N TRP A 117 -2.47 -4.75 -14.97
CA TRP A 117 -1.36 -5.10 -15.83
C TRP A 117 -1.05 -6.60 -15.81
N LEU A 118 -0.92 -7.21 -14.63
CA LEU A 118 -0.70 -8.65 -14.49
C LEU A 118 -1.79 -9.49 -15.14
N ARG A 119 -3.06 -9.08 -15.01
CA ARG A 119 -4.19 -9.75 -15.68
C ARG A 119 -4.14 -9.64 -17.19
N LYS A 120 -3.75 -8.48 -17.73
CA LYS A 120 -3.61 -8.27 -19.17
C LYS A 120 -2.50 -9.13 -19.76
N GLU A 121 -1.34 -9.16 -19.11
CA GLU A 121 -0.16 -9.86 -19.62
C GLU A 121 -0.23 -11.39 -19.41
N TYR A 122 -0.81 -11.85 -18.28
CA TYR A 122 -0.77 -13.25 -17.86
C TYR A 122 -2.12 -13.92 -17.67
N GLY A 123 -3.22 -13.18 -17.73
CA GLY A 123 -4.58 -13.70 -17.50
C GLY A 123 -5.20 -14.45 -18.68
N ARG A 124 -4.48 -14.62 -19.78
CA ARG A 124 -4.95 -15.27 -21.01
C ARG A 124 -4.39 -16.70 -21.18
N ARG A 125 -4.23 -17.42 -20.09
CA ARG A 125 -3.94 -18.85 -20.19
C ARG A 125 -5.10 -19.67 -19.64
#